data_b2fb94279120ce684b874245529ddf77
#
_entry.id   b2fb94279120ce684b874245529ddf77
#
_cell.length_a   1.000
_cell.length_b   1.000
_cell.length_c   1.000
_cell.angle_alpha   90.00
_cell.angle_beta   90.00
_cell.angle_gamma   90.00
#
_symmetry.space_group_name_H-M   'P 1'
#
loop_
_entity.id
_entity.type
_entity.pdbx_description
1 polymer ?
#
loop_
_entity_poly.entity_id
_entity_poly.type
_entity_poly.pdbx_seq_one_letter_code
_entity_poly.pdbx_strand_id
1 'polypeptide(L)'
;MDQPPPETPSLPADAAIREEILRRTAARGADRSICPSEVARALAGGDDGPWRPLMGPVRRAAAALARTGRIEILRKGKPVPPEAMRGVIRLRAAPPAGPAAGG
;
A
#
# COMPACT_ATOMS: atom_id res chain seq x y z
N MET A 1 1.28 19.77 29.66
CA MET A 1 1.06 19.62 29.30
C MET A 1 0.75 19.23 28.52
N ASP A 2 0.65 18.90 28.18
CA ASP A 2 0.49 18.45 27.56
C ASP A 2 0.00 18.60 26.43
N GLN A 3 0.25 18.26 25.55
CA GLN A 3 -0.13 18.47 24.40
C GLN A 3 -1.42 18.08 24.07
N PRO A 4 -2.18 18.75 23.47
CA PRO A 4 -3.50 18.35 23.17
C PRO A 4 -3.51 17.38 22.02
N PRO A 5 -4.43 16.47 22.03
CA PRO A 5 -4.59 15.59 20.92
C PRO A 5 -5.13 16.36 19.75
N PRO A 6 -4.91 15.87 18.58
CA PRO A 6 -5.46 16.50 17.41
C PRO A 6 -6.95 16.43 17.44
N GLU A 7 -7.54 17.46 17.01
CA GLU A 7 -8.94 17.50 16.98
C GLU A 7 -9.51 16.88 15.79
N THR A 8 -8.82 16.93 14.69
CA THR A 8 -9.34 16.30 13.50
C THR A 8 -8.97 14.86 13.49
N PRO A 9 -9.73 14.04 12.84
CA PRO A 9 -9.31 12.66 12.66
C PRO A 9 -7.97 12.64 11.98
N SER A 10 -7.06 12.04 12.61
CA SER A 10 -5.74 11.93 12.06
C SER A 10 -5.74 10.91 10.95
N LEU A 11 -4.98 11.17 9.94
CA LEU A 11 -4.70 10.13 8.98
C LEU A 11 -3.79 9.12 9.64
N PRO A 12 -3.89 7.86 9.27
CA PRO A 12 -2.97 6.87 9.79
C PRO A 12 -1.52 7.27 9.50
N ALA A 13 -0.66 6.90 10.39
CA ALA A 13 0.76 7.14 10.17
C ALA A 13 1.25 6.35 8.97
N ASP A 14 2.26 6.88 8.31
CA ASP A 14 2.82 6.19 7.15
C ASP A 14 3.21 4.77 7.46
N ALA A 15 3.76 4.53 8.64
CA ALA A 15 4.16 3.18 9.01
C ALA A 15 2.96 2.24 9.07
N ALA A 16 1.85 2.72 9.61
CA ALA A 16 0.66 1.89 9.69
C ALA A 16 0.11 1.56 8.30
N ILE A 17 0.19 2.53 7.41
CA ILE A 17 -0.27 2.30 6.04
C ILE A 17 0.62 1.26 5.36
N ARG A 18 1.93 1.38 5.51
CA ARG A 18 2.84 0.40 4.92
C ARG A 18 2.60 -0.99 5.49
N GLU A 19 2.37 -1.08 6.78
CA GLU A 19 2.10 -2.37 7.40
C GLU A 19 0.83 -3.00 6.85
N GLU A 20 -0.20 -2.19 6.66
CA GLU A 20 -1.44 -2.72 6.12
C GLU A 20 -1.26 -3.22 4.70
N ILE A 21 -0.52 -2.48 3.88
CA ILE A 21 -0.22 -2.91 2.53
C ILE A 21 0.51 -4.25 2.55
N LEU A 22 1.54 -4.36 3.37
CA LEU A 22 2.33 -5.57 3.43
C LEU A 22 1.51 -6.74 3.92
N ARG A 23 0.67 -6.53 4.91
CA ARG A 23 -0.15 -7.59 5.44
C ARG A 23 -1.14 -8.09 4.41
N ARG A 24 -1.78 -7.18 3.70
CA ARG A 24 -2.80 -7.57 2.74
C ARG A 24 -2.21 -8.22 1.50
N THR A 25 -1.10 -7.70 1.02
CA THR A 25 -0.47 -8.30 -0.14
C THR A 25 0.09 -9.68 0.21
N ALA A 26 0.65 -9.82 1.41
CA ALA A 26 1.15 -11.12 1.85
C ALA A 26 0.02 -12.13 2.00
N ALA A 27 -1.10 -11.70 2.54
CA ALA A 27 -2.23 -12.60 2.72
C ALA A 27 -2.79 -13.08 1.38
N ARG A 28 -2.72 -12.24 0.37
CA ARG A 28 -3.20 -12.60 -0.96
C ARG A 28 -2.23 -13.51 -1.68
N GLY A 29 -0.94 -13.39 -1.37
CA GLY A 29 0.10 -14.15 -2.03
C GLY A 29 0.64 -13.46 -3.27
N ALA A 30 1.82 -13.89 -3.69
CA ALA A 30 2.51 -13.22 -4.80
C ALA A 30 1.83 -13.45 -6.14
N ASP A 31 0.88 -14.39 -6.22
CA ASP A 31 0.16 -14.64 -7.45
C ASP A 31 -1.03 -13.74 -7.64
N ARG A 32 -1.39 -12.96 -6.64
CA ARG A 32 -2.60 -12.15 -6.68
C ARG A 32 -2.29 -10.75 -6.28
N SER A 33 -3.18 -9.85 -6.64
CA SER A 33 -2.98 -8.45 -6.34
C SER A 33 -4.19 -7.89 -5.60
N ILE A 34 -3.99 -6.74 -4.99
CA ILE A 34 -5.06 -6.02 -4.32
C ILE A 34 -5.18 -4.64 -4.94
N CYS A 35 -6.33 -4.03 -4.75
CA CYS A 35 -6.54 -2.66 -5.16
C CYS A 35 -6.11 -1.74 -4.01
N PRO A 36 -5.46 -0.63 -4.31
CA PRO A 36 -5.10 0.31 -3.22
C PRO A 36 -6.30 0.76 -2.41
N SER A 37 -7.48 0.81 -3.00
CA SER A 37 -8.66 1.21 -2.25
C SER A 37 -9.03 0.20 -1.17
N GLU A 38 -8.64 -1.06 -1.33
CA GLU A 38 -8.88 -2.04 -0.27
C GLU A 38 -8.11 -1.65 0.99
N VAL A 39 -6.89 -1.18 0.81
CA VAL A 39 -6.09 -0.73 1.94
C VAL A 39 -6.72 0.52 2.56
N ALA A 40 -7.11 1.47 1.72
CA ALA A 40 -7.70 2.70 2.22
C ALA A 40 -8.98 2.42 3.00
N ARG A 41 -9.83 1.55 2.49
CA ARG A 41 -11.07 1.21 3.18
C ARG A 41 -10.81 0.52 4.51
N ALA A 42 -9.85 -0.39 4.53
CA ALA A 42 -9.53 -1.07 5.77
C ALA A 42 -9.04 -0.10 6.82
N LEU A 43 -8.22 0.85 6.42
CA LEU A 43 -7.69 1.84 7.36
C LEU A 43 -8.76 2.82 7.81
N ALA A 44 -9.77 3.04 6.98
CA ALA A 44 -10.84 3.96 7.33
C ALA A 44 -11.95 3.30 8.14
N GLY A 45 -11.82 2.03 8.44
CA GLY A 45 -12.83 1.33 9.22
C GLY A 45 -13.92 0.69 8.40
N GLY A 46 -13.72 0.56 7.11
CA GLY A 46 -14.67 -0.11 6.25
C GLY A 46 -15.19 0.79 5.15
N ASP A 47 -16.15 0.28 4.39
CA ASP A 47 -16.63 1.01 3.23
C ASP A 47 -17.35 2.29 3.58
N ASP A 48 -17.91 2.36 4.79
CA ASP A 48 -18.64 3.55 5.21
C ASP A 48 -17.71 4.64 5.72
N GLY A 49 -16.47 4.36 5.94
CA GLY A 49 -15.56 5.36 6.44
C GLY A 49 -15.02 6.24 5.34
N PRO A 50 -14.36 7.32 5.70
CA PRO A 50 -13.85 8.26 4.70
C PRO A 50 -12.52 7.75 4.14
N TRP A 51 -12.61 6.83 3.22
CA TRP A 51 -11.41 6.18 2.70
C TRP A 51 -10.78 6.93 1.53
N ARG A 52 -11.55 7.74 0.81
CA ARG A 52 -10.99 8.41 -0.36
C ARG A 52 -9.81 9.32 -0.03
N PRO A 53 -9.84 10.08 1.06
CA PRO A 53 -8.67 10.89 1.40
C PRO A 53 -7.42 10.08 1.68
N LEU A 54 -7.58 8.78 1.96
CA LEU A 54 -6.42 7.94 2.24
C LEU A 54 -5.75 7.43 0.98
N MET A 55 -6.38 7.60 -0.18
CA MET A 55 -5.80 7.05 -1.41
C MET A 55 -4.44 7.66 -1.72
N GLY A 56 -4.28 8.96 -1.54
CA GLY A 56 -2.98 9.58 -1.75
C GLY A 56 -1.90 9.00 -0.85
N PRO A 57 -2.13 8.99 0.46
CA PRO A 57 -1.17 8.37 1.36
C PRO A 57 -0.89 6.90 1.06
N VAL A 58 -1.93 6.14 0.70
CA VAL A 58 -1.73 4.73 0.36
C VAL A 58 -0.84 4.60 -0.88
N ARG A 59 -1.09 5.43 -1.89
CA ARG A 59 -0.28 5.35 -3.09
C ARG A 59 1.17 5.75 -2.83
N ARG A 60 1.39 6.74 -1.96
CA ARG A 60 2.76 7.11 -1.59
C ARG A 60 3.46 6.01 -0.82
N ALA A 61 2.75 5.36 0.09
CA ALA A 61 3.33 4.25 0.82
C ALA A 61 3.66 3.09 -0.10
N ALA A 62 2.77 2.83 -1.06
CA ALA A 62 3.03 1.77 -2.03
C ALA A 62 4.27 2.06 -2.85
N ALA A 63 4.44 3.33 -3.26
CA ALA A 63 5.62 3.69 -4.02
C ALA A 63 6.90 3.47 -3.19
N ALA A 64 6.86 3.83 -1.92
CA ALA A 64 8.01 3.64 -1.06
C ALA A 64 8.34 2.15 -0.90
N LEU A 65 7.32 1.33 -0.73
CA LEU A 65 7.55 -0.11 -0.60
C LEU A 65 8.07 -0.72 -1.89
N ALA A 66 7.57 -0.24 -3.02
CA ALA A 66 8.03 -0.75 -4.30
C ALA A 66 9.49 -0.37 -4.55
N ARG A 67 9.89 0.83 -4.13
CA ARG A 67 11.28 1.25 -4.29
C ARG A 67 12.23 0.37 -3.52
N THR A 68 11.79 -0.21 -2.42
CA THR A 68 12.63 -1.10 -1.63
C THR A 68 12.42 -2.56 -1.97
N GLY A 69 11.60 -2.84 -2.98
CA GLY A 69 11.41 -4.22 -3.42
C GLY A 69 10.49 -5.03 -2.55
N ARG A 70 9.72 -4.40 -1.69
CA ARG A 70 8.82 -5.12 -0.79
C ARG A 70 7.52 -5.51 -1.45
N ILE A 71 7.08 -4.76 -2.43
CA ILE A 71 5.89 -5.08 -3.21
C ILE A 71 6.15 -4.70 -4.65
N GLU A 72 5.22 -5.12 -5.52
CA GLU A 72 5.21 -4.69 -6.90
C GLU A 72 3.97 -3.88 -7.17
N ILE A 73 4.13 -2.85 -7.99
CA ILE A 73 3.00 -2.08 -8.49
C ILE A 73 2.70 -2.57 -9.88
N LEU A 74 1.45 -2.93 -10.12
CA LEU A 74 1.05 -3.45 -11.41
C LEU A 74 0.16 -2.46 -12.11
N ARG A 75 0.36 -2.34 -13.40
CA ARG A 75 -0.50 -1.53 -14.24
C ARG A 75 -0.82 -2.37 -15.44
N LYS A 76 -2.10 -2.60 -15.66
CA LYS A 76 -2.56 -3.49 -16.72
C LYS A 76 -1.91 -4.86 -16.64
N GLY A 77 -1.75 -5.32 -15.40
CA GLY A 77 -1.22 -6.65 -15.14
C GLY A 77 0.28 -6.78 -15.19
N LYS A 78 1.00 -5.69 -15.43
CA LYS A 78 2.45 -5.75 -15.55
C LYS A 78 3.12 -4.89 -14.50
N PRO A 79 4.22 -5.34 -13.94
CA PRO A 79 4.96 -4.52 -12.98
C PRO A 79 5.46 -3.24 -13.63
N VAL A 80 5.31 -2.15 -12.91
CA VAL A 80 5.84 -0.87 -13.37
C VAL A 80 6.61 -0.23 -12.21
N PRO A 81 7.57 0.63 -12.53
CA PRO A 81 8.27 1.33 -11.46
C PRO A 81 7.35 2.36 -10.81
N PRO A 82 7.67 2.76 -9.58
CA PRO A 82 6.84 3.75 -8.90
C PRO A 82 6.65 5.04 -9.70
N GLU A 83 7.63 5.39 -10.50
CA GLU A 83 7.53 6.60 -11.30
C GLU A 83 6.45 6.51 -12.37
N ALA A 84 6.10 5.31 -12.76
CA ALA A 84 5.07 5.10 -13.77
C ALA A 84 3.72 4.78 -13.14
N MET A 85 3.59 4.99 -11.85
CA MET A 85 2.40 4.66 -11.11
C MET A 85 1.35 5.74 -11.32
N ARG A 86 0.50 5.55 -12.28
CA ARG A 86 -0.57 6.50 -12.55
C ARG A 86 -1.80 5.73 -12.99
N GLY A 87 -2.95 6.34 -12.79
CA GLY A 87 -4.20 5.69 -13.17
C GLY A 87 -4.50 4.52 -12.26
N VAL A 88 -5.14 3.53 -12.83
CA VAL A 88 -5.53 2.36 -12.06
C VAL A 88 -4.34 1.44 -11.90
N ILE A 89 -4.00 1.16 -10.66
CA ILE A 89 -2.90 0.26 -10.36
C ILE A 89 -3.37 -0.80 -9.38
N ARG A 90 -2.59 -1.85 -9.27
CA ARG A 90 -2.81 -2.88 -8.25
C ARG A 90 -1.48 -3.14 -7.55
N LEU A 91 -1.56 -3.74 -6.38
CA LEU A 91 -0.39 -4.00 -5.56
C LEU A 91 -0.27 -5.49 -5.33
N ARG A 92 0.94 -6.00 -5.37
CA ARG A 92 1.18 -7.43 -5.22
C ARG A 92 2.43 -7.63 -4.38
N ALA A 93 2.41 -8.66 -3.54
CA ALA A 93 3.60 -9.01 -2.79
C ALA A 93 4.74 -9.31 -3.75
N ALA A 94 5.90 -8.82 -3.45
CA ALA A 94 7.05 -9.14 -4.26
C ALA A 94 7.32 -10.63 -4.16
N PRO A 95 7.78 -11.26 -5.22
CA PRO A 95 8.14 -12.66 -5.13
C PRO A 95 9.28 -12.84 -4.14
N PRO A 96 9.37 -13.99 -3.51
CA PRO A 96 10.45 -14.22 -2.57
C PRO A 96 11.79 -14.01 -3.28
N ALA A 97 12.65 -13.30 -2.60
CA ALA A 97 13.97 -13.11 -3.13
C ALA A 97 14.72 -14.40 -2.91
N GLY A 98 14.64 -15.26 -3.82
CA GLY A 98 15.39 -16.49 -3.69
C GLY A 98 16.86 -16.19 -3.66
N PRO A 99 17.61 -17.15 -3.25
CA PRO A 99 19.05 -16.96 -3.21
C PRO A 99 19.57 -16.66 -4.57
N ALA A 100 18.92 -17.20 -5.52
CA ALA A 100 19.38 -16.95 -6.83
C ALA A 100 19.07 -15.58 -7.25
N ALA A 101 18.10 -15.06 -6.66
CA ALA A 101 17.76 -13.75 -7.05
C ALA A 101 18.82 -12.86 -6.69
N GLY A 102 19.42 -13.24 -5.70
CA GLY A 102 20.46 -12.47 -5.40
C GLY A 102 21.32 -12.63 -6.50
N GLY A 103 21.12 -13.45 -6.85
CA GLY A 103 21.90 -13.57 -7.95
C GLY A 103 21.18 -13.04 -8.27
#